data_0e1cf98ea022334a71ed7b356bbe25f8
#
_entry.id   0e1cf98ea022334a71ed7b356bbe25f8
#
_cell.length_a   1.000
_cell.length_b   1.000
_cell.length_c   1.000
_cell.angle_alpha   90.00
_cell.angle_beta   90.00
_cell.angle_gamma   90.00
#
_symmetry.space_group_name_H-M   'P 1'
#
loop_
_entity.id
_entity.type
_entity.pdbx_description
1 polymer ?
#
loop_
_entity_poly.entity_id
_entity_poly.type
_entity_poly.pdbx_seq_one_letter_code
_entity_poly.pdbx_strand_id
1 'polypeptide(L)'
;MNTLKLKYTLLFLMTIVLLSCKQEMGFKTNHEDYDRYLAAEPVKTTSKYYELWDSKIKSDSLQLLSLGNVASEYNRFFQGTGDIKYLKMAEQSLQKAVDIAAVGKAGYYRALARNYISQHRFKEALQLAEKAREMGSGVNDTQALFFDVHMELGNYEKAHAYLDSIGNMSDFGYLIRLAKWNDHKGDLDTAIRFMEKAAAKAESSKNKSMLLWSYTNLADFYGHAGRIEDSYQLYLRALQLDPQNAYAKKGIAWIVYSHERNGEEALRILDSTLMKHQSPDYYLLKAEIAEFIGNEVLKLEALDNYYKKVQRKDYGDMYNAYNVDFYIDMEVHEKAMKLAKKEVENRPTPESYGLLAYSYFAKGEKEKALEIVEKHIAGKTFEPGILSKAAEIYKANGNRDKVKELKQELVGAIYELGPVMEPEILRL
;
A
#
# COMPACT_ATOMS: atom_id res chain seq x y z
N MET A 1 68.13 14.19 -14.32
CA MET A 1 67.48 13.21 -13.41
C MET A 1 66.13 13.63 -12.87
N ASN A 2 65.75 14.92 -12.89
CA ASN A 2 64.50 15.40 -12.35
C ASN A 2 63.29 15.33 -13.32
N THR A 3 63.50 15.39 -14.63
CA THR A 3 62.43 15.36 -15.62
C THR A 3 61.81 13.97 -15.84
N LEU A 4 62.58 12.91 -15.60
CA LEU A 4 62.13 11.53 -15.72
C LEU A 4 61.21 11.15 -14.54
N LYS A 5 61.57 11.56 -13.30
CA LYS A 5 60.76 11.35 -12.10
C LYS A 5 59.40 12.05 -12.19
N LEU A 6 59.36 13.26 -12.75
CA LEU A 6 58.14 14.03 -12.93
C LEU A 6 57.16 13.36 -13.93
N LYS A 7 57.70 12.75 -15.02
CA LYS A 7 56.89 12.01 -16.00
C LYS A 7 56.27 10.74 -15.43
N TYR A 8 57.00 9.99 -14.60
CA TYR A 8 56.45 8.79 -13.96
C TYR A 8 55.48 9.13 -12.85
N THR A 9 55.65 10.23 -12.11
CA THR A 9 54.68 10.70 -11.11
C THR A 9 53.39 11.19 -11.78
N LEU A 10 53.46 11.87 -12.91
CA LEU A 10 52.29 12.29 -13.70
C LEU A 10 51.56 11.09 -14.32
N LEU A 11 52.28 10.08 -14.82
CA LEU A 11 51.72 8.85 -15.36
C LEU A 11 51.03 8.02 -14.27
N PHE A 12 51.62 7.95 -13.06
CA PHE A 12 51.04 7.26 -11.91
C PHE A 12 49.79 7.97 -11.35
N LEU A 13 49.75 9.31 -11.33
CA LEU A 13 48.58 10.09 -10.99
C LEU A 13 47.47 9.93 -12.04
N MET A 14 47.80 9.83 -13.33
CA MET A 14 46.83 9.65 -14.42
C MET A 14 46.22 8.23 -14.39
N THR A 15 46.96 7.20 -13.97
CA THR A 15 46.44 5.85 -13.77
C THR A 15 45.55 5.73 -12.53
N ILE A 16 45.77 6.50 -11.47
CA ILE A 16 44.92 6.54 -10.28
C ILE A 16 43.58 7.21 -10.62
N VAL A 17 43.57 8.24 -11.45
CA VAL A 17 42.32 8.91 -11.91
C VAL A 17 41.47 8.00 -12.80
N LEU A 18 42.12 7.09 -13.57
CA LEU A 18 41.39 6.12 -14.41
C LEU A 18 40.84 4.91 -13.63
N LEU A 19 41.30 4.69 -12.39
CA LEU A 19 40.79 3.63 -11.51
C LEU A 19 39.64 4.10 -10.57
N SER A 20 39.33 5.40 -10.56
CA SER A 20 38.37 6.00 -9.64
C SER A 20 36.94 6.13 -10.18
N CYS A 21 36.60 5.56 -11.34
CA CYS A 21 35.23 5.51 -11.85
C CYS A 21 34.86 4.11 -12.30
N LYS A 22 34.92 3.13 -11.40
CA LYS A 22 33.88 2.13 -11.38
C LYS A 22 32.77 2.70 -10.49
N GLN A 23 31.90 3.50 -11.07
CA GLN A 23 30.54 3.57 -10.56
C GLN A 23 30.09 2.10 -10.44
N GLU A 24 29.92 1.60 -9.24
CA GLU A 24 29.15 0.37 -9.06
C GLU A 24 27.83 0.64 -9.75
N MET A 25 27.63 0.02 -10.90
CA MET A 25 26.34 0.08 -11.56
C MET A 25 25.40 -0.63 -10.59
N GLY A 26 24.60 0.17 -9.87
CA GLY A 26 23.60 -0.34 -8.96
C GLY A 26 22.71 -1.36 -9.68
N PHE A 27 22.01 -2.18 -8.93
CA PHE A 27 21.07 -3.16 -9.48
C PHE A 27 20.16 -2.50 -10.51
N LYS A 28 19.90 -3.21 -11.62
CA LYS A 28 18.91 -2.84 -12.65
C LYS A 28 18.04 -4.03 -12.96
N THR A 29 16.77 -3.77 -13.17
CA THR A 29 15.82 -4.78 -13.68
C THR A 29 16.18 -5.19 -15.11
N ASN A 30 15.75 -6.38 -15.51
CA ASN A 30 15.86 -6.83 -16.89
C ASN A 30 14.45 -7.01 -17.47
N HIS A 31 14.13 -6.24 -18.53
CA HIS A 31 12.81 -6.31 -19.15
C HIS A 31 12.44 -7.71 -19.67
N GLU A 32 13.42 -8.53 -20.07
CA GLU A 32 13.18 -9.92 -20.51
C GLU A 32 12.54 -10.78 -19.42
N ASP A 33 12.78 -10.47 -18.14
CA ASP A 33 12.22 -11.22 -17.02
C ASP A 33 10.71 -11.02 -16.88
N TYR A 34 10.19 -9.79 -17.17
CA TYR A 34 8.80 -9.44 -16.94
C TYR A 34 7.97 -9.19 -18.21
N ASP A 35 8.56 -8.96 -19.38
CA ASP A 35 7.83 -8.70 -20.64
C ASP A 35 6.79 -9.75 -20.96
N ARG A 36 7.11 -11.03 -20.73
CA ARG A 36 6.17 -12.15 -20.92
C ARG A 36 4.89 -12.03 -20.08
N TYR A 37 4.93 -11.29 -18.96
CA TYR A 37 3.78 -11.09 -18.08
C TYR A 37 2.97 -9.84 -18.44
N LEU A 38 3.53 -8.93 -19.26
CA LEU A 38 2.85 -7.72 -19.70
C LEU A 38 1.84 -8.01 -20.82
N ALA A 39 1.91 -9.18 -21.46
CA ALA A 39 0.99 -9.56 -22.50
C ALA A 39 -0.48 -9.38 -22.10
N ALA A 40 -1.26 -8.87 -23.08
CA ALA A 40 -2.64 -8.48 -22.86
C ALA A 40 -3.62 -9.67 -22.82
N GLU A 41 -3.49 -10.57 -21.84
CA GLU A 41 -4.47 -11.60 -21.55
C GLU A 41 -5.60 -11.05 -20.67
N PRO A 42 -6.88 -11.26 -20.98
CA PRO A 42 -7.99 -10.85 -20.12
C PRO A 42 -7.91 -11.52 -18.74
N VAL A 43 -8.16 -10.77 -17.68
CA VAL A 43 -8.34 -11.35 -16.34
C VAL A 43 -9.59 -12.24 -16.38
N LYS A 44 -9.44 -13.52 -16.07
CA LYS A 44 -10.57 -14.44 -16.01
C LYS A 44 -11.43 -14.15 -14.77
N THR A 45 -12.62 -13.64 -15.00
CA THR A 45 -13.64 -13.40 -13.97
C THR A 45 -14.66 -14.53 -13.87
N THR A 46 -14.32 -15.69 -14.44
CA THR A 46 -15.04 -16.95 -14.29
C THR A 46 -14.04 -18.07 -14.01
N SER A 47 -14.48 -19.08 -13.32
CA SER A 47 -13.76 -20.33 -13.10
C SER A 47 -14.75 -21.46 -12.93
N LYS A 48 -14.35 -22.72 -13.20
CA LYS A 48 -15.20 -23.88 -12.91
C LYS A 48 -15.68 -23.89 -11.45
N TYR A 49 -14.84 -23.40 -10.54
CA TYR A 49 -15.17 -23.28 -9.13
C TYR A 49 -16.24 -22.22 -8.90
N TYR A 50 -16.09 -21.02 -9.46
CA TYR A 50 -17.10 -19.95 -9.40
C TYR A 50 -18.43 -20.45 -10.00
N GLU A 51 -18.41 -20.99 -11.22
CA GLU A 51 -19.60 -21.49 -11.93
C GLU A 51 -20.33 -22.58 -11.13
N LEU A 52 -19.59 -23.47 -10.48
CA LEU A 52 -20.16 -24.50 -9.62
C LEU A 52 -20.97 -23.91 -8.46
N TRP A 53 -20.43 -22.90 -7.78
CA TRP A 53 -21.09 -22.32 -6.62
C TRP A 53 -22.18 -21.32 -6.99
N ASP A 54 -21.95 -20.52 -8.03
CA ASP A 54 -22.91 -19.54 -8.53
C ASP A 54 -24.19 -20.23 -9.07
N SER A 55 -24.02 -21.33 -9.79
CA SER A 55 -25.16 -22.11 -10.29
C SER A 55 -26.09 -22.66 -9.20
N LYS A 56 -25.60 -22.73 -7.96
CA LYS A 56 -26.41 -23.20 -6.81
C LYS A 56 -27.14 -22.05 -6.11
N ILE A 57 -26.80 -20.79 -6.44
CA ILE A 57 -27.46 -19.63 -5.85
C ILE A 57 -28.71 -19.30 -6.68
N LYS A 58 -29.88 -19.41 -6.05
CA LYS A 58 -31.17 -19.01 -6.61
C LYS A 58 -31.72 -17.85 -5.79
N SER A 59 -32.74 -17.16 -6.29
CA SER A 59 -33.37 -16.01 -5.61
C SER A 59 -33.83 -16.34 -4.20
N ASP A 60 -34.29 -17.57 -3.98
CA ASP A 60 -34.78 -18.12 -2.70
C ASP A 60 -33.70 -18.97 -1.96
N SER A 61 -32.47 -18.98 -2.44
CA SER A 61 -31.46 -19.90 -1.95
C SER A 61 -31.04 -19.62 -0.51
N LEU A 62 -31.10 -20.67 0.31
CA LEU A 62 -30.54 -20.75 1.67
C LEU A 62 -29.18 -21.46 1.72
N GLN A 63 -28.47 -21.54 0.60
CA GLN A 63 -27.21 -22.29 0.49
C GLN A 63 -26.02 -21.49 1.00
N LEU A 64 -25.83 -21.48 2.30
CA LEU A 64 -24.76 -20.75 3.00
C LEU A 64 -23.37 -20.98 2.42
N LEU A 65 -22.99 -22.25 2.15
CA LEU A 65 -21.68 -22.57 1.59
C LEU A 65 -21.47 -21.94 0.23
N SER A 66 -22.52 -21.93 -0.62
CA SER A 66 -22.44 -21.31 -1.94
C SER A 66 -22.21 -19.80 -1.82
N LEU A 67 -22.92 -19.12 -0.93
CA LEU A 67 -22.78 -17.67 -0.70
C LEU A 67 -21.36 -17.32 -0.24
N GLY A 68 -20.80 -18.07 0.73
CA GLY A 68 -19.44 -17.85 1.22
C GLY A 68 -18.36 -18.09 0.15
N ASN A 69 -18.51 -19.16 -0.64
CA ASN A 69 -17.56 -19.49 -1.70
C ASN A 69 -17.59 -18.48 -2.85
N VAL A 70 -18.79 -18.06 -3.28
CA VAL A 70 -18.95 -17.03 -4.32
C VAL A 70 -18.41 -15.68 -3.84
N ALA A 71 -18.62 -15.30 -2.58
CA ALA A 71 -18.03 -14.09 -2.03
C ALA A 71 -16.49 -14.11 -2.06
N SER A 72 -15.88 -15.28 -1.79
CA SER A 72 -14.43 -15.46 -1.90
C SER A 72 -13.94 -15.26 -3.34
N GLU A 73 -14.69 -15.80 -4.34
CA GLU A 73 -14.36 -15.61 -5.75
C GLU A 73 -14.53 -14.14 -6.19
N TYR A 74 -15.55 -13.44 -5.71
CA TYR A 74 -15.72 -12.01 -5.98
C TYR A 74 -14.57 -11.19 -5.40
N ASN A 75 -14.07 -11.50 -4.20
CA ASN A 75 -12.89 -10.85 -3.66
C ASN A 75 -11.64 -11.10 -4.54
N ARG A 76 -11.47 -12.34 -5.06
CA ARG A 76 -10.41 -12.66 -6.02
C ARG A 76 -10.55 -11.88 -7.33
N PHE A 77 -11.77 -11.72 -7.85
CA PHE A 77 -12.01 -10.92 -9.05
C PHE A 77 -11.71 -9.44 -8.81
N PHE A 78 -12.08 -8.91 -7.64
CA PHE A 78 -11.71 -7.55 -7.26
C PHE A 78 -10.19 -7.36 -7.24
N GLN A 79 -9.46 -8.25 -6.58
CA GLN A 79 -7.99 -8.20 -6.54
C GLN A 79 -7.36 -8.27 -7.94
N GLY A 80 -7.93 -9.07 -8.84
CA GLY A 80 -7.42 -9.21 -10.21
C GLY A 80 -7.79 -8.07 -11.15
N THR A 81 -8.95 -7.44 -10.97
CA THR A 81 -9.48 -6.43 -11.91
C THR A 81 -9.47 -4.99 -11.38
N GLY A 82 -9.40 -4.79 -10.06
CA GLY A 82 -9.60 -3.49 -9.43
C GLY A 82 -11.04 -2.95 -9.55
N ASP A 83 -11.99 -3.71 -10.10
CA ASP A 83 -13.36 -3.23 -10.26
C ASP A 83 -14.17 -3.42 -8.97
N ILE A 84 -14.51 -2.29 -8.35
CA ILE A 84 -15.25 -2.20 -7.09
C ILE A 84 -16.57 -3.01 -7.09
N LYS A 85 -17.18 -3.25 -8.25
CA LYS A 85 -18.41 -4.03 -8.33
C LYS A 85 -18.27 -5.42 -7.69
N TYR A 86 -17.11 -6.07 -7.85
CA TYR A 86 -16.89 -7.39 -7.27
C TYR A 86 -16.78 -7.35 -5.74
N LEU A 87 -16.19 -6.28 -5.19
CA LEU A 87 -16.16 -6.10 -3.74
C LEU A 87 -17.57 -5.90 -3.16
N LYS A 88 -18.43 -5.17 -3.91
CA LYS A 88 -19.85 -4.99 -3.57
C LYS A 88 -20.68 -6.28 -3.73
N MET A 89 -20.41 -7.08 -4.75
CA MET A 89 -21.04 -8.39 -4.91
C MET A 89 -20.65 -9.36 -3.78
N ALA A 90 -19.38 -9.32 -3.34
CA ALA A 90 -18.93 -10.08 -2.17
C ALA A 90 -19.66 -9.61 -0.90
N GLU A 91 -19.81 -8.30 -0.68
CA GLU A 91 -20.58 -7.73 0.43
C GLU A 91 -22.01 -8.26 0.45
N GLN A 92 -22.74 -8.18 -0.69
CA GLN A 92 -24.11 -8.66 -0.79
C GLN A 92 -24.25 -10.14 -0.47
N SER A 93 -23.33 -10.97 -0.99
CA SER A 93 -23.33 -12.43 -0.74
C SER A 93 -23.08 -12.73 0.74
N LEU A 94 -22.12 -12.03 1.37
CA LEU A 94 -21.80 -12.20 2.79
C LEU A 94 -22.91 -11.68 3.69
N GLN A 95 -23.55 -10.55 3.35
CA GLN A 95 -24.68 -10.03 4.09
C GLN A 95 -25.84 -11.03 4.10
N LYS A 96 -26.20 -11.58 2.93
CA LYS A 96 -27.21 -12.63 2.83
C LYS A 96 -26.84 -13.86 3.67
N ALA A 97 -25.56 -14.27 3.65
CA ALA A 97 -25.10 -15.38 4.48
C ALA A 97 -25.25 -15.09 5.99
N VAL A 98 -24.90 -13.87 6.43
CA VAL A 98 -25.11 -13.42 7.81
C VAL A 98 -26.58 -13.48 8.20
N ASP A 99 -27.49 -13.04 7.33
CA ASP A 99 -28.91 -12.96 7.63
C ASP A 99 -29.54 -14.35 7.85
N ILE A 100 -29.15 -15.34 7.03
CA ILE A 100 -29.76 -16.68 7.05
C ILE A 100 -28.99 -17.72 7.88
N ALA A 101 -27.74 -17.44 8.30
CA ALA A 101 -26.93 -18.42 9.02
C ALA A 101 -27.47 -18.67 10.45
N ALA A 102 -27.87 -19.93 10.72
CA ALA A 102 -28.15 -20.41 12.07
C ALA A 102 -26.90 -20.98 12.75
N VAL A 103 -25.97 -21.57 11.98
CA VAL A 103 -24.71 -22.18 12.45
C VAL A 103 -23.54 -21.56 11.71
N GLY A 104 -22.40 -21.40 12.39
CA GLY A 104 -21.18 -20.84 11.79
C GLY A 104 -21.25 -19.34 11.49
N LYS A 105 -22.24 -18.64 12.00
CA LYS A 105 -22.53 -17.22 11.76
C LYS A 105 -21.35 -16.30 12.07
N ALA A 106 -20.56 -16.61 13.11
CA ALA A 106 -19.36 -15.86 13.45
C ALA A 106 -18.35 -15.79 12.28
N GLY A 107 -18.19 -16.86 11.52
CA GLY A 107 -17.33 -16.91 10.33
C GLY A 107 -17.79 -15.92 9.26
N TYR A 108 -19.09 -15.81 9.00
CA TYR A 108 -19.65 -14.86 8.04
C TYR A 108 -19.54 -13.41 8.53
N TYR A 109 -19.74 -13.14 9.82
CA TYR A 109 -19.47 -11.82 10.42
C TYR A 109 -18.01 -11.40 10.20
N ARG A 110 -17.05 -12.30 10.48
CA ARG A 110 -15.63 -12.01 10.24
C ARG A 110 -15.31 -11.77 8.77
N ALA A 111 -15.89 -12.56 7.86
CA ALA A 111 -15.70 -12.38 6.43
C ALA A 111 -16.27 -11.04 5.93
N LEU A 112 -17.46 -10.66 6.39
CA LEU A 112 -18.09 -9.38 6.07
C LEU A 112 -17.31 -8.20 6.67
N ALA A 113 -16.79 -8.34 7.89
CA ALA A 113 -15.94 -7.33 8.51
C ALA A 113 -14.66 -7.09 7.70
N ARG A 114 -13.99 -8.14 7.20
CA ARG A 114 -12.83 -7.99 6.31
C ARG A 114 -13.19 -7.30 5.00
N ASN A 115 -14.34 -7.60 4.43
CA ASN A 115 -14.85 -6.90 3.26
C ASN A 115 -15.07 -5.40 3.57
N TYR A 116 -15.58 -5.06 4.76
CA TYR A 116 -15.75 -3.66 5.19
C TYR A 116 -14.43 -2.96 5.46
N ILE A 117 -13.41 -3.64 5.99
CA ILE A 117 -12.04 -3.10 6.08
C ILE A 117 -11.53 -2.70 4.69
N SER A 118 -11.69 -3.58 3.69
CA SER A 118 -11.31 -3.28 2.30
C SER A 118 -12.08 -2.11 1.69
N GLN A 119 -13.23 -1.75 2.24
CA GLN A 119 -14.03 -0.59 1.85
C GLN A 119 -13.81 0.64 2.72
N HIS A 120 -12.84 0.63 3.64
CA HIS A 120 -12.58 1.68 4.64
C HIS A 120 -13.78 1.99 5.56
N ARG A 121 -14.65 1.01 5.79
CA ARG A 121 -15.79 1.07 6.70
C ARG A 121 -15.42 0.49 8.06
N PHE A 122 -14.41 1.08 8.70
CA PHE A 122 -13.74 0.49 9.86
C PHE A 122 -14.64 0.40 11.10
N LYS A 123 -15.49 1.40 11.36
CA LYS A 123 -16.42 1.38 12.49
C LYS A 123 -17.46 0.27 12.35
N GLU A 124 -17.96 0.05 11.14
CA GLU A 124 -18.90 -1.03 10.85
C GLU A 124 -18.22 -2.40 10.91
N ALA A 125 -16.96 -2.49 10.47
CA ALA A 125 -16.16 -3.70 10.64
C ALA A 125 -15.96 -4.04 12.12
N LEU A 126 -15.74 -3.04 12.99
CA LEU A 126 -15.66 -3.24 14.43
C LEU A 126 -16.96 -3.81 15.02
N GLN A 127 -18.12 -3.27 14.62
CA GLN A 127 -19.42 -3.78 15.06
C GLN A 127 -19.65 -5.25 14.65
N LEU A 128 -19.18 -5.64 13.45
CA LEU A 128 -19.26 -7.03 13.01
C LEU A 128 -18.28 -7.94 13.77
N ALA A 129 -17.09 -7.45 14.11
CA ALA A 129 -16.15 -8.18 14.95
C ALA A 129 -16.73 -8.44 16.35
N GLU A 130 -17.43 -7.45 16.94
CA GLU A 130 -18.14 -7.62 18.22
C GLU A 130 -19.24 -8.69 18.12
N LYS A 131 -20.05 -8.66 17.08
CA LYS A 131 -21.07 -9.71 16.82
C LYS A 131 -20.42 -11.09 16.66
N ALA A 132 -19.27 -11.18 15.99
CA ALA A 132 -18.55 -12.44 15.86
C ALA A 132 -18.05 -12.95 17.23
N ARG A 133 -17.60 -12.04 18.10
CA ARG A 133 -17.17 -12.37 19.48
C ARG A 133 -18.32 -12.92 20.32
N GLU A 134 -19.49 -12.29 20.26
CA GLU A 134 -20.71 -12.73 20.99
C GLU A 134 -21.12 -14.15 20.62
N MET A 135 -20.86 -14.58 19.37
CA MET A 135 -21.13 -15.97 18.93
C MET A 135 -20.16 -17.00 19.51
N GLY A 136 -19.05 -16.60 20.09
CA GLY A 136 -18.10 -17.44 20.84
C GLY A 136 -17.29 -18.45 20.03
N SER A 137 -17.43 -18.52 18.69
CA SER A 137 -16.70 -19.46 17.84
C SER A 137 -15.57 -18.79 17.05
N GLY A 138 -14.43 -19.50 16.88
CA GLY A 138 -13.26 -18.96 16.18
C GLY A 138 -12.64 -17.78 16.93
N VAL A 139 -12.35 -17.95 18.21
CA VAL A 139 -11.87 -16.90 19.11
C VAL A 139 -10.59 -16.26 18.56
N ASN A 140 -9.59 -17.05 18.19
CA ASN A 140 -8.32 -16.54 17.64
C ASN A 140 -8.53 -15.72 16.36
N ASP A 141 -9.38 -16.17 15.44
CA ASP A 141 -9.70 -15.45 14.22
C ASP A 141 -10.41 -14.12 14.49
N THR A 142 -11.23 -14.08 15.55
CA THR A 142 -11.94 -12.87 15.97
C THR A 142 -10.99 -11.89 16.64
N GLN A 143 -10.06 -12.37 17.48
CA GLN A 143 -9.01 -11.54 18.09
C GLN A 143 -8.06 -10.98 17.03
N ALA A 144 -7.67 -11.80 16.03
CA ALA A 144 -6.90 -11.34 14.88
C ALA A 144 -7.63 -10.24 14.10
N LEU A 145 -8.94 -10.36 13.90
CA LEU A 145 -9.76 -9.32 13.27
C LEU A 145 -9.83 -8.06 14.13
N PHE A 146 -9.93 -8.16 15.46
CA PHE A 146 -9.88 -6.99 16.35
C PHE A 146 -8.53 -6.27 16.24
N PHE A 147 -7.42 -6.99 16.17
CA PHE A 147 -6.13 -6.36 15.89
C PHE A 147 -6.19 -5.54 14.62
N ASP A 148 -6.63 -6.16 13.50
CA ASP A 148 -6.68 -5.51 12.19
C ASP A 148 -7.54 -4.23 12.24
N VAL A 149 -8.75 -4.30 12.79
CA VAL A 149 -9.67 -3.15 12.87
C VAL A 149 -9.17 -2.07 13.82
N HIS A 150 -8.57 -2.43 14.95
CA HIS A 150 -8.05 -1.44 15.91
C HIS A 150 -6.81 -0.73 15.39
N MET A 151 -5.96 -1.39 14.59
CA MET A 151 -4.87 -0.73 13.86
C MET A 151 -5.43 0.37 12.94
N GLU A 152 -6.45 0.04 12.14
CA GLU A 152 -7.07 1.00 11.22
C GLU A 152 -7.79 2.15 11.93
N LEU A 153 -8.30 1.93 13.14
CA LEU A 153 -8.97 2.96 13.95
C LEU A 153 -8.02 3.76 14.86
N GLY A 154 -6.69 3.53 14.78
CA GLY A 154 -5.72 4.22 15.64
C GLY A 154 -5.78 3.81 17.12
N ASN A 155 -6.45 2.71 17.45
CA ASN A 155 -6.56 2.19 18.81
C ASN A 155 -5.40 1.23 19.11
N TYR A 156 -4.17 1.71 19.03
CA TYR A 156 -2.96 0.88 19.02
C TYR A 156 -2.75 0.06 20.31
N GLU A 157 -3.09 0.59 21.49
CA GLU A 157 -3.02 -0.17 22.74
C GLU A 157 -3.94 -1.39 22.72
N LYS A 158 -5.16 -1.24 22.20
CA LYS A 158 -6.09 -2.36 22.04
C LYS A 158 -5.62 -3.33 20.98
N ALA A 159 -5.10 -2.82 19.86
CA ALA A 159 -4.52 -3.67 18.80
C ALA A 159 -3.40 -4.54 19.38
N HIS A 160 -2.46 -3.96 20.14
CA HIS A 160 -1.38 -4.71 20.77
C HIS A 160 -1.89 -5.78 21.74
N ALA A 161 -2.85 -5.44 22.59
CA ALA A 161 -3.44 -6.41 23.52
C ALA A 161 -4.08 -7.61 22.79
N TYR A 162 -4.74 -7.37 21.63
CA TYR A 162 -5.27 -8.45 20.81
C TYR A 162 -4.16 -9.25 20.12
N LEU A 163 -3.08 -8.60 19.69
CA LEU A 163 -1.92 -9.29 19.11
C LEU A 163 -1.29 -10.25 20.14
N ASP A 164 -1.09 -9.79 21.36
CA ASP A 164 -0.55 -10.62 22.44
C ASP A 164 -1.44 -11.84 22.74
N SER A 165 -2.76 -11.66 22.67
CA SER A 165 -3.73 -12.72 22.97
C SER A 165 -3.72 -13.89 21.98
N ILE A 166 -3.22 -13.66 20.73
CA ILE A 166 -3.14 -14.69 19.68
C ILE A 166 -1.71 -15.22 19.47
N GLY A 167 -0.80 -14.93 20.39
CA GLY A 167 0.63 -15.23 20.30
C GLY A 167 0.94 -16.67 19.89
N ASN A 168 1.37 -16.88 18.63
CA ASN A 168 1.78 -18.18 18.11
C ASN A 168 2.77 -18.02 16.96
N MET A 169 4.06 -18.17 17.25
CA MET A 169 5.14 -18.07 16.26
C MET A 169 5.07 -19.11 15.12
N SER A 170 4.21 -20.12 15.26
CA SER A 170 3.96 -21.10 14.21
C SER A 170 2.75 -20.75 13.34
N ASP A 171 2.01 -19.70 13.65
CA ASP A 171 0.85 -19.26 12.89
C ASP A 171 1.21 -18.16 11.88
N PHE A 172 0.83 -18.35 10.63
CA PHE A 172 1.07 -17.38 9.55
C PHE A 172 0.37 -16.04 9.84
N GLY A 173 -0.89 -16.11 10.28
CA GLY A 173 -1.70 -14.93 10.56
C GLY A 173 -1.14 -14.08 11.70
N TYR A 174 -0.52 -14.72 12.71
CA TYR A 174 0.19 -14.03 13.78
C TYR A 174 1.46 -13.36 13.28
N LEU A 175 2.29 -14.06 12.49
CA LEU A 175 3.56 -13.51 11.98
C LEU A 175 3.36 -12.25 11.13
N ILE A 176 2.35 -12.24 10.26
CA ILE A 176 2.07 -11.05 9.42
C ILE A 176 1.58 -9.85 10.25
N ARG A 177 0.87 -10.09 11.34
CA ARG A 177 0.44 -9.03 12.26
C ARG A 177 1.59 -8.51 13.12
N LEU A 178 2.51 -9.39 13.53
CA LEU A 178 3.77 -8.96 14.16
C LEU A 178 4.60 -8.08 13.22
N ALA A 179 4.67 -8.42 11.93
CA ALA A 179 5.34 -7.58 10.94
C ALA A 179 4.66 -6.21 10.86
N LYS A 180 3.34 -6.16 10.65
CA LYS A 180 2.57 -4.90 10.61
C LYS A 180 2.73 -4.06 11.88
N TRP A 181 2.77 -4.70 13.05
CA TRP A 181 2.97 -4.01 14.32
C TRP A 181 4.37 -3.38 14.45
N ASN A 182 5.41 -4.10 14.03
CA ASN A 182 6.78 -3.57 14.11
C ASN A 182 7.03 -2.49 13.05
N ASP A 183 6.48 -2.63 11.86
CA ASP A 183 6.48 -1.60 10.82
C ASP A 183 5.82 -0.31 11.32
N HIS A 184 4.61 -0.39 11.89
CA HIS A 184 3.95 0.74 12.54
C HIS A 184 4.82 1.44 13.61
N LYS A 185 5.71 0.72 14.28
CA LYS A 185 6.64 1.31 15.27
C LYS A 185 7.94 1.84 14.66
N GLY A 186 8.11 1.79 13.35
CA GLY A 186 9.33 2.17 12.67
C GLY A 186 10.47 1.15 12.77
N ASP A 187 10.20 -0.09 13.25
CA ASP A 187 11.18 -1.17 13.32
C ASP A 187 11.08 -2.07 12.07
N LEU A 188 11.51 -1.51 10.94
CA LEU A 188 11.46 -2.17 9.64
C LEU A 188 12.25 -3.48 9.61
N ASP A 189 13.44 -3.53 10.25
CA ASP A 189 14.26 -4.75 10.30
C ASP A 189 13.53 -5.91 11.01
N THR A 190 12.81 -5.61 12.08
CA THR A 190 12.02 -6.61 12.77
C THR A 190 10.77 -7.00 11.97
N ALA A 191 10.12 -6.05 11.30
CA ALA A 191 9.01 -6.32 10.39
C ALA A 191 9.44 -7.27 9.27
N ILE A 192 10.58 -7.03 8.62
CA ILE A 192 11.17 -7.90 7.60
C ILE A 192 11.40 -9.31 8.14
N ARG A 193 12.04 -9.45 9.31
CA ARG A 193 12.30 -10.78 9.90
C ARG A 193 11.03 -11.59 10.13
N PHE A 194 9.93 -10.95 10.53
CA PHE A 194 8.66 -11.64 10.70
C PHE A 194 7.99 -11.96 9.35
N MET A 195 8.12 -11.08 8.37
CA MET A 195 7.62 -11.36 7.01
C MET A 195 8.41 -12.49 6.31
N GLU A 196 9.73 -12.58 6.50
CA GLU A 196 10.53 -13.71 6.01
C GLU A 196 10.07 -15.03 6.63
N LYS A 197 9.79 -15.07 7.95
CA LYS A 197 9.21 -16.24 8.61
C LYS A 197 7.82 -16.59 8.07
N ALA A 198 6.98 -15.59 7.80
CA ALA A 198 5.66 -15.81 7.22
C ALA A 198 5.78 -16.35 5.79
N ALA A 199 6.69 -15.81 4.98
CA ALA A 199 6.96 -16.31 3.62
C ALA A 199 7.43 -17.76 3.63
N ALA A 200 8.39 -18.13 4.50
CA ALA A 200 8.86 -19.50 4.65
C ALA A 200 7.72 -20.45 5.05
N LYS A 201 6.78 -19.99 5.88
CA LYS A 201 5.59 -20.78 6.24
C LYS A 201 4.64 -20.95 5.07
N ALA A 202 4.42 -19.89 4.29
CA ALA A 202 3.63 -19.97 3.06
C ALA A 202 4.23 -20.95 2.06
N GLU A 203 5.54 -20.96 1.89
CA GLU A 203 6.29 -21.90 1.05
C GLU A 203 6.11 -23.35 1.50
N SER A 204 6.21 -23.59 2.79
CA SER A 204 6.00 -24.92 3.38
C SER A 204 4.57 -25.43 3.16
N SER A 205 3.58 -24.55 3.23
CA SER A 205 2.16 -24.90 3.05
C SER A 205 1.77 -25.09 1.58
N LYS A 206 2.56 -24.58 0.65
CA LYS A 206 2.26 -24.51 -0.79
C LYS A 206 0.92 -23.84 -1.12
N ASN A 207 0.41 -23.01 -0.21
CA ASN A 207 -0.84 -22.28 -0.41
C ASN A 207 -0.60 -21.06 -1.31
N LYS A 208 -1.15 -21.11 -2.52
CA LYS A 208 -0.93 -20.06 -3.53
C LYS A 208 -1.30 -18.66 -3.05
N SER A 209 -2.41 -18.50 -2.34
CA SER A 209 -2.86 -17.19 -1.85
C SER A 209 -1.92 -16.64 -0.79
N MET A 210 -1.46 -17.49 0.15
CA MET A 210 -0.48 -17.09 1.16
C MET A 210 0.87 -16.73 0.50
N LEU A 211 1.31 -17.50 -0.50
CA LEU A 211 2.54 -17.22 -1.24
C LEU A 211 2.48 -15.87 -1.95
N LEU A 212 1.42 -15.62 -2.73
CA LEU A 212 1.25 -14.36 -3.45
C LEU A 212 1.26 -13.17 -2.50
N TRP A 213 0.49 -13.27 -1.41
CA TRP A 213 0.42 -12.22 -0.41
C TRP A 213 1.79 -11.98 0.25
N SER A 214 2.48 -13.06 0.66
CA SER A 214 3.78 -12.94 1.32
C SER A 214 4.85 -12.36 0.40
N TYR A 215 4.92 -12.81 -0.85
CA TYR A 215 5.94 -12.33 -1.79
C TYR A 215 5.76 -10.85 -2.11
N THR A 216 4.52 -10.40 -2.34
CA THR A 216 4.29 -9.00 -2.66
C THR A 216 4.54 -8.07 -1.46
N ASN A 217 4.07 -8.44 -0.25
CA ASN A 217 4.30 -7.60 0.92
C ASN A 217 5.76 -7.63 1.41
N LEU A 218 6.46 -8.76 1.32
CA LEU A 218 7.88 -8.80 1.65
C LEU A 218 8.72 -8.04 0.61
N ALA A 219 8.30 -8.04 -0.66
CA ALA A 219 8.93 -7.22 -1.70
C ALA A 219 8.84 -5.73 -1.37
N ASP A 220 7.68 -5.25 -0.88
CA ASP A 220 7.54 -3.85 -0.44
C ASP A 220 8.50 -3.54 0.71
N PHE A 221 8.54 -4.35 1.75
CA PHE A 221 9.47 -4.15 2.88
C PHE A 221 10.94 -4.18 2.46
N TYR A 222 11.33 -5.06 1.53
CA TYR A 222 12.69 -5.06 0.98
C TYR A 222 12.99 -3.78 0.20
N GLY A 223 12.01 -3.28 -0.57
CA GLY A 223 12.13 -2.00 -1.27
C GLY A 223 12.37 -0.83 -0.31
N HIS A 224 11.58 -0.73 0.75
CA HIS A 224 11.72 0.29 1.80
C HIS A 224 13.08 0.20 2.52
N ALA A 225 13.61 -1.01 2.69
CA ALA A 225 14.96 -1.25 3.26
C ALA A 225 16.11 -1.05 2.27
N GLY A 226 15.84 -0.61 1.03
CA GLY A 226 16.84 -0.45 -0.02
C GLY A 226 17.37 -1.76 -0.62
N ARG A 227 16.77 -2.91 -0.26
CA ARG A 227 17.08 -4.24 -0.80
C ARG A 227 16.36 -4.46 -2.14
N ILE A 228 16.70 -3.63 -3.13
CA ILE A 228 15.93 -3.52 -4.39
C ILE A 228 15.95 -4.81 -5.20
N GLU A 229 17.11 -5.49 -5.29
CA GLU A 229 17.21 -6.77 -6.00
C GLU A 229 16.33 -7.85 -5.36
N ASP A 230 16.34 -7.96 -4.04
CA ASP A 230 15.49 -8.91 -3.30
C ASP A 230 13.99 -8.62 -3.53
N SER A 231 13.63 -7.34 -3.50
CA SER A 231 12.27 -6.87 -3.82
C SER A 231 11.84 -7.30 -5.22
N TYR A 232 12.67 -7.02 -6.22
CA TYR A 232 12.44 -7.41 -7.61
C TYR A 232 12.24 -8.90 -7.78
N GLN A 233 13.11 -9.71 -7.18
CA GLN A 233 13.02 -11.17 -7.27
C GLN A 233 11.72 -11.71 -6.67
N LEU A 234 11.23 -11.13 -5.59
CA LEU A 234 9.96 -11.52 -5.00
C LEU A 234 8.75 -11.14 -5.86
N TYR A 235 8.75 -9.98 -6.51
CA TYR A 235 7.72 -9.64 -7.49
C TYR A 235 7.73 -10.59 -8.68
N LEU A 236 8.90 -10.97 -9.19
CA LEU A 236 9.01 -12.00 -10.26
C LEU A 236 8.48 -13.35 -9.81
N ARG A 237 8.77 -13.78 -8.57
CA ARG A 237 8.19 -15.00 -8.00
C ARG A 237 6.66 -14.93 -7.89
N ALA A 238 6.12 -13.79 -7.52
CA ALA A 238 4.67 -13.58 -7.53
C ALA A 238 4.09 -13.70 -8.95
N LEU A 239 4.74 -13.13 -9.97
CA LEU A 239 4.32 -13.22 -11.36
C LEU A 239 4.46 -14.64 -11.93
N GLN A 240 5.42 -15.44 -11.47
CA GLN A 240 5.52 -16.86 -11.82
C GLN A 240 4.31 -17.67 -11.32
N LEU A 241 3.80 -17.33 -10.12
CA LEU A 241 2.61 -17.96 -9.56
C LEU A 241 1.32 -17.43 -10.19
N ASP A 242 1.27 -16.15 -10.48
CA ASP A 242 0.12 -15.46 -11.07
C ASP A 242 0.57 -14.40 -12.08
N PRO A 243 0.66 -14.79 -13.38
CA PRO A 243 1.07 -13.87 -14.45
C PRO A 243 0.20 -12.61 -14.59
N GLN A 244 -0.99 -12.60 -14.00
CA GLN A 244 -1.92 -11.47 -14.05
C GLN A 244 -1.85 -10.58 -12.80
N ASN A 245 -0.96 -10.87 -11.85
CA ASN A 245 -0.86 -10.12 -10.61
C ASN A 245 -0.51 -8.65 -10.86
N ALA A 246 -1.50 -7.78 -10.80
CA ALA A 246 -1.37 -6.36 -11.07
C ALA A 246 -0.48 -5.66 -10.03
N TYR A 247 -0.55 -6.10 -8.76
CA TYR A 247 0.25 -5.54 -7.69
C TYR A 247 1.75 -5.75 -7.92
N ALA A 248 2.16 -6.97 -8.27
CA ALA A 248 3.56 -7.27 -8.57
C ALA A 248 4.07 -6.49 -9.81
N LYS A 249 3.23 -6.31 -10.84
CA LYS A 249 3.58 -5.47 -12.00
C LYS A 249 3.76 -4.01 -11.60
N LYS A 250 2.85 -3.47 -10.75
CA LYS A 250 2.98 -2.11 -10.20
C LYS A 250 4.27 -1.98 -9.38
N GLY A 251 4.61 -2.98 -8.56
CA GLY A 251 5.85 -2.99 -7.78
C GLY A 251 7.12 -2.96 -8.66
N ILE A 252 7.14 -3.72 -9.76
CA ILE A 252 8.24 -3.64 -10.74
C ILE A 252 8.27 -2.26 -11.43
N ALA A 253 7.12 -1.72 -11.82
CA ALA A 253 7.05 -0.36 -12.37
C ALA A 253 7.58 0.69 -11.37
N TRP A 254 7.30 0.52 -10.07
CA TRP A 254 7.83 1.37 -9.02
C TRP A 254 9.37 1.28 -8.91
N ILE A 255 9.95 0.07 -8.93
CA ILE A 255 11.41 -0.12 -8.93
C ILE A 255 12.03 0.61 -10.13
N VAL A 256 11.51 0.39 -11.34
CA VAL A 256 11.98 1.03 -12.56
C VAL A 256 11.87 2.55 -12.49
N TYR A 257 10.77 3.06 -11.94
CA TYR A 257 10.53 4.49 -11.76
C TYR A 257 11.40 5.08 -10.66
N SER A 258 11.31 4.55 -9.44
CA SER A 258 11.89 5.20 -8.28
C SER A 258 13.40 4.91 -8.12
N HIS A 259 13.85 3.68 -8.39
CA HIS A 259 15.25 3.32 -8.25
C HIS A 259 16.06 3.59 -9.53
N GLU A 260 15.54 3.19 -10.71
CA GLU A 260 16.29 3.32 -11.96
C GLU A 260 16.07 4.68 -12.64
N ARG A 261 15.11 5.48 -12.17
CA ARG A 261 14.75 6.78 -12.77
C ARG A 261 14.32 6.67 -14.24
N ASN A 262 13.74 5.54 -14.62
CA ASN A 262 13.29 5.27 -15.98
C ASN A 262 11.76 5.37 -16.09
N GLY A 263 11.23 6.59 -16.18
CA GLY A 263 9.79 6.84 -16.22
C GLY A 263 9.10 6.28 -17.47
N GLU A 264 9.76 6.28 -18.63
CA GLU A 264 9.19 5.75 -19.87
C GLU A 264 8.91 4.24 -19.76
N GLU A 265 9.87 3.47 -19.26
CA GLU A 265 9.71 2.04 -19.07
C GLU A 265 8.68 1.73 -17.95
N ALA A 266 8.69 2.50 -16.88
CA ALA A 266 7.69 2.38 -15.82
C ALA A 266 6.26 2.63 -16.35
N LEU A 267 6.06 3.64 -17.19
CA LEU A 267 4.79 3.88 -17.88
C LEU A 267 4.39 2.71 -18.77
N ARG A 268 5.31 2.13 -19.55
CA ARG A 268 5.03 0.96 -20.38
C ARG A 268 4.49 -0.21 -19.57
N ILE A 269 5.11 -0.49 -18.42
CA ILE A 269 4.64 -1.55 -17.50
C ILE A 269 3.27 -1.22 -16.92
N LEU A 270 3.09 0.02 -16.46
CA LEU A 270 1.87 0.47 -15.83
C LEU A 270 0.69 0.51 -16.80
N ASP A 271 0.90 0.98 -18.03
CA ASP A 271 -0.12 1.02 -19.09
C ASP A 271 -0.59 -0.38 -19.47
N SER A 272 0.34 -1.34 -19.62
CA SER A 272 -0.02 -2.74 -19.83
C SER A 272 -0.88 -3.29 -18.68
N THR A 273 -0.61 -2.86 -17.45
CA THR A 273 -1.37 -3.28 -16.27
C THR A 273 -2.76 -2.65 -16.25
N LEU A 274 -2.86 -1.34 -16.54
CA LEU A 274 -4.10 -0.57 -16.56
C LEU A 274 -5.11 -1.03 -17.62
N MET A 275 -4.66 -1.67 -18.69
CA MET A 275 -5.58 -2.28 -19.66
C MET A 275 -6.54 -3.31 -19.04
N LYS A 276 -6.23 -3.85 -17.86
CA LYS A 276 -6.99 -4.93 -17.23
C LYS A 276 -7.32 -4.74 -15.78
N HIS A 277 -6.45 -4.03 -15.07
CA HIS A 277 -6.62 -3.70 -13.66
C HIS A 277 -6.95 -2.22 -13.54
N GLN A 278 -8.15 -1.91 -13.09
CA GLN A 278 -8.70 -0.56 -13.18
C GLN A 278 -8.81 0.15 -11.82
N SER A 279 -7.92 -0.17 -10.88
CA SER A 279 -7.87 0.51 -9.60
C SER A 279 -7.52 1.99 -9.78
N PRO A 280 -8.25 2.92 -9.15
CA PRO A 280 -8.03 4.36 -9.31
C PRO A 280 -6.60 4.81 -8.97
N ASP A 281 -5.98 4.26 -7.92
CA ASP A 281 -4.63 4.62 -7.47
C ASP A 281 -3.53 4.40 -8.53
N TYR A 282 -3.72 3.49 -9.48
CA TYR A 282 -2.77 3.28 -10.58
C TYR A 282 -2.72 4.48 -11.54
N TYR A 283 -3.82 5.22 -11.67
CA TYR A 283 -3.83 6.47 -12.43
C TYR A 283 -3.09 7.60 -11.71
N LEU A 284 -3.07 7.61 -10.37
CA LEU A 284 -2.25 8.56 -9.60
C LEU A 284 -0.76 8.28 -9.82
N LEU A 285 -0.35 7.02 -9.75
CA LEU A 285 1.03 6.64 -10.08
C LEU A 285 1.39 7.01 -11.53
N LYS A 286 0.46 6.81 -12.48
CA LYS A 286 0.67 7.24 -13.88
C LYS A 286 0.86 8.75 -13.98
N ALA A 287 0.09 9.54 -13.23
CA ALA A 287 0.23 10.99 -13.21
C ALA A 287 1.57 11.43 -12.63
N GLU A 288 2.01 10.81 -11.53
CA GLU A 288 3.30 11.07 -10.90
C GLU A 288 4.47 10.76 -11.84
N ILE A 289 4.45 9.59 -12.50
CA ILE A 289 5.48 9.24 -13.47
C ILE A 289 5.47 10.21 -14.67
N ALA A 290 4.28 10.62 -15.15
CA ALA A 290 4.14 11.59 -16.22
C ALA A 290 4.73 12.95 -15.83
N GLU A 291 4.54 13.40 -14.60
CA GLU A 291 5.16 14.59 -14.03
C GLU A 291 6.68 14.48 -14.04
N PHE A 292 7.22 13.36 -13.57
CA PHE A 292 8.65 13.11 -13.53
C PHE A 292 9.33 13.23 -14.92
N ILE A 293 8.67 12.72 -15.96
CA ILE A 293 9.21 12.84 -17.36
C ILE A 293 8.82 14.15 -18.04
N GLY A 294 8.16 15.08 -17.36
CA GLY A 294 7.75 16.37 -17.89
C GLY A 294 6.60 16.32 -18.92
N ASN A 295 5.78 15.24 -18.89
CA ASN A 295 4.63 15.11 -19.80
C ASN A 295 3.33 15.58 -19.11
N GLU A 296 3.12 16.89 -19.13
CA GLU A 296 1.96 17.52 -18.46
C GLU A 296 0.62 17.07 -19.06
N VAL A 297 0.56 16.80 -20.36
CA VAL A 297 -0.67 16.32 -21.01
C VAL A 297 -1.08 14.97 -20.46
N LEU A 298 -0.13 14.04 -20.37
CA LEU A 298 -0.38 12.70 -19.82
C LEU A 298 -0.72 12.74 -18.33
N LYS A 299 -0.07 13.63 -17.56
CA LYS A 299 -0.37 13.88 -16.16
C LYS A 299 -1.83 14.27 -15.97
N LEU A 300 -2.28 15.30 -16.69
CA LEU A 300 -3.66 15.78 -16.60
C LEU A 300 -4.68 14.73 -17.05
N GLU A 301 -4.39 13.98 -18.09
CA GLU A 301 -5.25 12.86 -18.54
C GLU A 301 -5.36 11.78 -17.46
N ALA A 302 -4.27 11.41 -16.82
CA ALA A 302 -4.26 10.41 -15.77
C ALA A 302 -5.04 10.90 -14.53
N LEU A 303 -4.87 12.15 -14.11
CA LEU A 303 -5.64 12.77 -13.02
C LEU A 303 -7.14 12.83 -13.31
N ASP A 304 -7.54 13.16 -14.56
CA ASP A 304 -8.95 13.15 -14.98
C ASP A 304 -9.55 11.74 -14.93
N ASN A 305 -8.79 10.73 -15.37
CA ASN A 305 -9.21 9.32 -15.29
C ASN A 305 -9.36 8.87 -13.83
N TYR A 306 -8.43 9.24 -12.94
CA TYR A 306 -8.56 9.02 -11.51
C TYR A 306 -9.84 9.64 -10.97
N TYR A 307 -10.01 10.95 -11.20
CA TYR A 307 -11.15 11.72 -10.68
C TYR A 307 -12.49 11.13 -11.12
N LYS A 308 -12.65 10.82 -12.39
CA LYS A 308 -13.88 10.19 -12.93
C LYS A 308 -14.21 8.87 -12.25
N LYS A 309 -13.20 8.05 -11.96
CA LYS A 309 -13.41 6.76 -11.30
C LYS A 309 -13.87 6.91 -9.85
N VAL A 310 -13.20 7.76 -9.07
CA VAL A 310 -13.50 7.90 -7.63
C VAL A 310 -14.83 8.63 -7.35
N GLN A 311 -15.47 9.25 -8.37
CA GLN A 311 -16.82 9.80 -8.25
C GLN A 311 -17.90 8.72 -8.12
N ARG A 312 -17.62 7.45 -8.42
CA ARG A 312 -18.57 6.36 -8.24
C ARG A 312 -18.87 6.17 -6.75
N LYS A 313 -20.14 6.22 -6.39
CA LYS A 313 -20.62 6.08 -4.99
C LYS A 313 -20.18 4.75 -4.34
N ASP A 314 -19.93 3.73 -5.14
CA ASP A 314 -19.55 2.39 -4.68
C ASP A 314 -18.20 2.39 -3.92
N TYR A 315 -17.31 3.34 -4.23
CA TYR A 315 -16.02 3.46 -3.54
C TYR A 315 -16.15 3.99 -2.10
N GLY A 316 -17.24 4.73 -1.77
CA GLY A 316 -17.44 5.26 -0.42
C GLY A 316 -16.24 6.10 0.05
N ASP A 317 -15.62 5.67 1.14
CA ASP A 317 -14.49 6.38 1.78
C ASP A 317 -13.10 5.83 1.38
N MET A 318 -13.03 4.84 0.48
CA MET A 318 -11.76 4.15 0.13
C MET A 318 -10.65 5.08 -0.38
N TYR A 319 -11.01 6.15 -1.03
CA TYR A 319 -10.07 7.09 -1.65
C TYR A 319 -10.05 8.47 -0.96
N ASN A 320 -10.59 8.60 0.25
CA ASN A 320 -10.64 9.88 0.95
C ASN A 320 -9.25 10.51 1.11
N ALA A 321 -8.25 9.73 1.54
CA ALA A 321 -6.88 10.23 1.71
C ALA A 321 -6.31 10.79 0.40
N TYR A 322 -6.36 10.01 -0.67
CA TYR A 322 -5.91 10.46 -2.00
C TYR A 322 -6.71 11.67 -2.53
N ASN A 323 -8.02 11.71 -2.26
CA ASN A 323 -8.85 12.84 -2.67
C ASN A 323 -8.53 14.11 -1.89
N VAL A 324 -8.07 14.02 -0.63
CA VAL A 324 -7.60 15.20 0.13
C VAL A 324 -6.39 15.81 -0.57
N ASP A 325 -5.36 15.03 -0.86
CA ASP A 325 -4.16 15.48 -1.56
C ASP A 325 -4.52 16.03 -2.96
N PHE A 326 -5.32 15.30 -3.73
CA PHE A 326 -5.81 15.74 -5.04
C PHE A 326 -6.52 17.10 -4.98
N TYR A 327 -7.39 17.35 -3.98
CA TYR A 327 -8.06 18.64 -3.86
C TYR A 327 -7.13 19.76 -3.35
N ILE A 328 -6.08 19.44 -2.61
CA ILE A 328 -5.05 20.40 -2.23
C ILE A 328 -4.28 20.85 -3.47
N ASP A 329 -3.83 19.92 -4.30
CA ASP A 329 -3.09 20.17 -5.55
C ASP A 329 -3.91 20.98 -6.56
N MET A 330 -5.22 20.73 -6.58
CA MET A 330 -6.18 21.50 -7.41
C MET A 330 -6.63 22.82 -6.77
N GLU A 331 -6.05 23.23 -5.65
CA GLU A 331 -6.40 24.46 -4.89
C GLU A 331 -7.87 24.53 -4.42
N VAL A 332 -8.55 23.35 -4.30
CA VAL A 332 -9.94 23.25 -3.83
C VAL A 332 -9.97 23.01 -2.32
N HIS A 333 -9.34 23.90 -1.55
CA HIS A 333 -9.02 23.74 -0.13
C HIS A 333 -10.23 23.43 0.76
N GLU A 334 -11.42 23.99 0.48
CA GLU A 334 -12.63 23.72 1.27
C GLU A 334 -13.09 22.25 1.15
N LYS A 335 -12.97 21.67 -0.03
CA LYS A 335 -13.29 20.25 -0.22
C LYS A 335 -12.25 19.36 0.47
N ALA A 336 -10.96 19.69 0.32
CA ALA A 336 -9.87 19.00 1.00
C ALA A 336 -10.09 18.99 2.51
N MET A 337 -10.33 20.16 3.11
CA MET A 337 -10.58 20.33 4.53
C MET A 337 -11.79 19.53 5.04
N LYS A 338 -12.92 19.60 4.30
CA LYS A 338 -14.12 18.85 4.67
C LYS A 338 -13.86 17.35 4.67
N LEU A 339 -13.13 16.86 3.66
CA LEU A 339 -12.83 15.44 3.50
C LEU A 339 -11.81 14.97 4.54
N ALA A 340 -10.77 15.76 4.83
CA ALA A 340 -9.79 15.46 5.87
C ALA A 340 -10.43 15.36 7.26
N LYS A 341 -11.37 16.25 7.59
CA LYS A 341 -12.16 16.15 8.83
C LYS A 341 -12.97 14.86 8.89
N LYS A 342 -13.64 14.49 7.78
CA LYS A 342 -14.37 13.23 7.69
C LYS A 342 -13.45 12.01 7.87
N GLU A 343 -12.24 12.07 7.32
CA GLU A 343 -11.26 10.99 7.46
C GLU A 343 -10.80 10.83 8.91
N VAL A 344 -10.53 11.93 9.62
CA VAL A 344 -10.23 11.90 11.06
C VAL A 344 -11.41 11.34 11.88
N GLU A 345 -12.66 11.68 11.51
CA GLU A 345 -13.86 11.11 12.15
C GLU A 345 -13.96 9.60 11.89
N ASN A 346 -13.61 9.14 10.69
CA ASN A 346 -13.67 7.73 10.29
C ASN A 346 -12.56 6.91 10.96
N ARG A 347 -11.31 7.41 10.91
CA ARG A 347 -10.11 6.76 11.46
C ARG A 347 -9.15 7.80 12.05
N PRO A 348 -9.16 8.04 13.36
CA PRO A 348 -8.33 9.08 14.00
C PRO A 348 -6.86 8.62 14.17
N THR A 349 -6.18 8.34 13.06
CA THR A 349 -4.77 7.93 13.02
C THR A 349 -3.84 9.13 12.77
N PRO A 350 -2.54 9.03 13.06
CA PRO A 350 -1.57 10.08 12.71
C PRO A 350 -1.64 10.47 11.24
N GLU A 351 -1.85 9.51 10.33
CA GLU A 351 -1.97 9.74 8.89
C GLU A 351 -3.18 10.62 8.56
N SER A 352 -4.35 10.32 9.14
CA SER A 352 -5.56 11.14 8.94
C SER A 352 -5.40 12.55 9.51
N TYR A 353 -4.74 12.69 10.67
CA TYR A 353 -4.39 14.00 11.21
C TYR A 353 -3.36 14.73 10.36
N GLY A 354 -2.44 14.00 9.69
CA GLY A 354 -1.48 14.56 8.74
C GLY A 354 -2.19 15.24 7.56
N LEU A 355 -3.17 14.57 6.99
CA LEU A 355 -4.01 15.13 5.92
C LEU A 355 -4.78 16.38 6.41
N LEU A 356 -5.30 16.35 7.63
CA LEU A 356 -6.00 17.49 8.21
C LEU A 356 -5.05 18.66 8.46
N ALA A 357 -3.87 18.42 9.02
CA ALA A 357 -2.84 19.43 9.24
C ALA A 357 -2.42 20.09 7.93
N TYR A 358 -2.16 19.26 6.90
CA TYR A 358 -1.74 19.77 5.60
C TYR A 358 -2.88 20.53 4.89
N SER A 359 -4.14 20.14 5.08
CA SER A 359 -5.29 20.92 4.60
C SER A 359 -5.38 22.31 5.25
N TYR A 360 -5.07 22.44 6.55
CA TYR A 360 -4.98 23.76 7.21
C TYR A 360 -3.79 24.56 6.68
N PHE A 361 -2.64 23.91 6.49
CA PHE A 361 -1.45 24.53 5.94
C PHE A 361 -1.68 25.10 4.54
N ALA A 362 -2.29 24.33 3.64
CA ALA A 362 -2.65 24.77 2.29
C ALA A 362 -3.61 25.95 2.26
N LYS A 363 -4.42 26.14 3.32
CA LYS A 363 -5.28 27.34 3.51
C LYS A 363 -4.54 28.53 4.11
N GLY A 364 -3.25 28.41 4.42
CA GLY A 364 -2.46 29.46 5.08
C GLY A 364 -2.58 29.49 6.60
N GLU A 365 -3.30 28.55 7.24
CA GLU A 365 -3.48 28.44 8.69
C GLU A 365 -2.32 27.63 9.32
N LYS A 366 -1.08 28.10 9.14
CA LYS A 366 0.15 27.36 9.47
C LYS A 366 0.33 27.07 10.96
N GLU A 367 -0.11 27.98 11.85
CA GLU A 367 -0.03 27.80 13.30
C GLU A 367 -0.96 26.67 13.77
N LYS A 368 -2.16 26.60 13.20
CA LYS A 368 -3.11 25.53 13.49
C LYS A 368 -2.66 24.18 12.91
N ALA A 369 -2.05 24.19 11.74
CA ALA A 369 -1.41 23.02 11.18
C ALA A 369 -0.32 22.47 12.11
N LEU A 370 0.53 23.37 12.65
CA LEU A 370 1.58 23.01 13.60
C LEU A 370 0.99 22.42 14.90
N GLU A 371 -0.07 22.97 15.45
CA GLU A 371 -0.73 22.42 16.64
C GLU A 371 -1.16 20.96 16.42
N ILE A 372 -1.72 20.66 15.24
CA ILE A 372 -2.13 19.29 14.89
C ILE A 372 -0.91 18.38 14.75
N VAL A 373 0.17 18.85 14.10
CA VAL A 373 1.42 18.07 13.94
C VAL A 373 1.98 17.72 15.32
N GLU A 374 2.16 18.68 16.20
CA GLU A 374 2.72 18.44 17.55
C GLU A 374 1.85 17.50 18.38
N LYS A 375 0.54 17.62 18.29
CA LYS A 375 -0.38 16.83 19.10
C LYS A 375 -0.58 15.41 18.58
N HIS A 376 -0.62 15.20 17.26
CA HIS A 376 -1.13 13.97 16.68
C HIS A 376 -0.14 13.22 15.78
N ILE A 377 0.98 13.86 15.36
CA ILE A 377 1.92 13.28 14.39
C ILE A 377 3.30 13.07 14.99
N ALA A 378 3.86 14.10 15.67
CA ALA A 378 5.21 14.08 16.22
C ALA A 378 5.46 12.84 17.08
N GLY A 379 6.39 11.98 16.65
CA GLY A 379 6.76 10.74 17.33
C GLY A 379 5.66 9.66 17.37
N LYS A 380 4.64 9.75 16.50
CA LYS A 380 3.51 8.81 16.49
C LYS A 380 3.34 8.08 15.15
N THR A 381 4.09 8.44 14.15
CA THR A 381 4.13 7.76 12.85
C THR A 381 5.54 7.83 12.28
N PHE A 382 5.87 6.87 11.43
CA PHE A 382 7.10 6.79 10.64
C PHE A 382 6.77 6.80 9.14
N GLU A 383 5.53 7.12 8.79
CA GLU A 383 5.07 7.18 7.39
C GLU A 383 5.71 8.37 6.66
N PRO A 384 6.60 8.14 5.65
CA PRO A 384 7.40 9.21 5.05
C PRO A 384 6.56 10.30 4.39
N GLY A 385 5.42 9.96 3.78
CA GLY A 385 4.52 10.94 3.17
C GLY A 385 3.92 11.91 4.18
N ILE A 386 3.65 11.45 5.40
CA ILE A 386 3.14 12.30 6.50
C ILE A 386 4.26 13.11 7.13
N LEU A 387 5.43 12.51 7.29
CA LEU A 387 6.62 13.21 7.81
C LEU A 387 7.08 14.32 6.87
N SER A 388 6.97 14.16 5.56
CA SER A 388 7.25 15.20 4.57
C SER A 388 6.30 16.40 4.75
N LYS A 389 5.00 16.16 4.84
CA LYS A 389 4.00 17.20 5.11
C LYS A 389 4.27 17.94 6.47
N ALA A 390 4.65 17.17 7.48
CA ALA A 390 5.02 17.74 8.79
C ALA A 390 6.29 18.61 8.69
N ALA A 391 7.30 18.20 7.93
CA ALA A 391 8.53 18.96 7.72
C ALA A 391 8.26 20.31 7.05
N GLU A 392 7.38 20.38 6.06
CA GLU A 392 6.95 21.65 5.43
C GLU A 392 6.24 22.56 6.42
N ILE A 393 5.34 22.02 7.24
CA ILE A 393 4.63 22.77 8.29
C ILE A 393 5.64 23.32 9.32
N TYR A 394 6.60 22.52 9.78
CA TYR A 394 7.67 22.96 10.67
C TYR A 394 8.52 24.06 10.04
N LYS A 395 8.89 23.92 8.77
CA LYS A 395 9.67 24.91 8.02
C LYS A 395 8.95 26.25 7.94
N ALA A 396 7.65 26.25 7.61
CA ALA A 396 6.82 27.45 7.52
C ALA A 396 6.62 28.15 8.88
N ASN A 397 6.78 27.42 9.98
CA ASN A 397 6.71 27.93 11.35
C ASN A 397 8.10 28.23 11.97
N GLY A 398 9.19 28.07 11.21
CA GLY A 398 10.56 28.41 11.66
C GLY A 398 11.23 27.37 12.57
N ASN A 399 10.69 26.16 12.69
CA ASN A 399 11.21 25.09 13.56
C ASN A 399 12.35 24.32 12.90
N ARG A 400 13.49 25.00 12.71
CA ARG A 400 14.65 24.49 11.94
C ARG A 400 15.23 23.16 12.44
N ASP A 401 15.23 22.95 13.76
CA ASP A 401 15.77 21.70 14.34
C ASP A 401 14.91 20.50 13.96
N LYS A 402 13.58 20.65 14.03
CA LYS A 402 12.65 19.61 13.59
C LYS A 402 12.72 19.33 12.09
N VAL A 403 12.88 20.37 11.27
CA VAL A 403 13.09 20.21 9.83
C VAL A 403 14.35 19.42 9.55
N LYS A 404 15.47 19.72 10.25
CA LYS A 404 16.73 19.00 10.07
C LYS A 404 16.63 17.53 10.48
N GLU A 405 15.94 17.24 11.59
CA GLU A 405 15.67 15.87 12.06
C GLU A 405 14.91 15.07 10.99
N LEU A 406 13.74 15.57 10.56
CA LEU A 406 12.90 14.91 9.56
C LEU A 406 13.56 14.81 8.19
N LYS A 407 14.33 15.82 7.77
CA LYS A 407 15.06 15.74 6.51
C LYS A 407 16.03 14.56 6.45
N GLN A 408 16.73 14.24 7.55
CA GLN A 408 17.64 13.10 7.59
C GLN A 408 16.89 11.78 7.37
N GLU A 409 15.73 11.63 7.96
CA GLU A 409 14.86 10.48 7.80
C GLU A 409 14.30 10.40 6.37
N LEU A 410 13.75 11.50 5.86
CA LEU A 410 13.15 11.58 4.52
C LEU A 410 14.16 11.34 3.39
N VAL A 411 15.42 11.73 3.53
CA VAL A 411 16.46 11.40 2.56
C VAL A 411 16.66 9.88 2.45
N GLY A 412 16.54 9.15 3.55
CA GLY A 412 16.58 7.68 3.55
C GLY A 412 15.34 7.04 2.88
N ALA A 413 14.23 7.76 2.84
CA ALA A 413 12.95 7.28 2.30
C ALA A 413 12.66 7.74 0.86
N ILE A 414 13.62 8.31 0.13
CA ILE A 414 13.40 8.82 -1.24
C ILE A 414 12.90 7.72 -2.18
N TYR A 415 13.34 6.47 -2.02
CA TYR A 415 12.84 5.36 -2.82
C TYR A 415 11.32 5.18 -2.63
N GLU A 416 10.83 5.30 -1.41
CA GLU A 416 9.41 5.16 -1.06
C GLU A 416 8.57 6.37 -1.49
N LEU A 417 9.14 7.58 -1.37
CA LEU A 417 8.47 8.83 -1.71
C LEU A 417 8.43 9.13 -3.22
N GLY A 418 9.29 8.47 -3.97
CA GLY A 418 9.41 8.67 -5.42
C GLY A 418 10.27 9.88 -5.81
N PRO A 419 10.76 9.88 -7.08
CA PRO A 419 11.70 10.89 -7.57
C PRO A 419 11.11 12.31 -7.71
N VAL A 420 9.79 12.45 -7.80
CA VAL A 420 9.13 13.77 -7.85
C VAL A 420 9.32 14.52 -6.53
N MET A 421 9.30 13.81 -5.39
CA MET A 421 9.45 14.41 -4.06
C MET A 421 10.93 14.74 -3.71
N GLU A 422 11.89 14.11 -4.37
CA GLU A 422 13.32 14.27 -4.04
C GLU A 422 13.80 15.72 -4.03
N PRO A 423 13.51 16.58 -5.04
CA PRO A 423 13.93 17.97 -5.03
C PRO A 423 13.34 18.79 -3.86
N GLU A 424 12.14 18.46 -3.40
CA GLU A 424 11.49 19.14 -2.29
C GLU A 424 12.13 18.75 -0.96
N ILE A 425 12.39 17.45 -0.77
CA ILE A 425 13.11 16.94 0.41
C ILE A 425 14.50 17.52 0.52
N LEU A 426 15.24 17.59 -0.59
CA LEU A 426 16.58 18.17 -0.58
C LEU A 426 16.60 19.68 -0.28
N ARG A 427 15.51 20.40 -0.53
CA ARG A 427 15.34 21.84 -0.21
C ARG A 427 14.79 22.12 1.19
N LEU A 428 14.32 21.11 1.95
CA LEU A 428 14.02 21.25 3.36
C LEU A 428 15.26 21.76 4.12
#